data_91155d3fe4957d816927cdab1e8b86e4
#
_entry.id   91155d3fe4957d816927cdab1e8b86e4
#
_cell.length_a   1.000
_cell.length_b   1.000
_cell.length_c   1.000
_cell.angle_alpha   90.00
_cell.angle_beta   90.00
_cell.angle_gamma   90.00
#
_symmetry.space_group_name_H-M   'P 1'
#
loop_
_entity.id
_entity.type
_entity.pdbx_description
1 polymer ?
#
loop_
_entity_poly.entity_id
_entity_poly.type
_entity_poly.pdbx_seq_one_letter_code
_entity_poly.pdbx_strand_id
1 'polypeptide(L)'
;AKSKACTDAGKPAIQIVKFDSQDAATNAVVLGQADAMSADSPVTLYAIKEANGKIEVAGDIAQAAPYGWPVKKGSPLAQSLQQALQHLIDNGTYKTIATNWGVEKGIIDKPVINGAIN
;
A
#
# COMPACT_ATOMS: atom_id res chain seq x y z
N ALA A 1 -11.10 13.70 5.20
CA ALA A 1 -10.53 14.80 4.42
C ALA A 1 -11.15 14.87 3.01
N LYS A 2 -11.06 13.81 2.15
CA LYS A 2 -11.56 13.87 0.76
C LYS A 2 -13.09 14.10 0.63
N SER A 3 -13.91 13.47 1.50
CA SER A 3 -15.36 13.68 1.48
C SER A 3 -15.74 15.14 1.80
N LYS A 4 -15.02 15.76 2.75
CA LYS A 4 -15.19 17.19 3.04
C LYS A 4 -14.84 18.07 1.83
N ALA A 5 -13.78 17.76 1.11
CA ALA A 5 -13.43 18.50 -0.10
C ALA A 5 -14.52 18.43 -1.18
N CYS A 6 -15.22 17.30 -1.30
CA CYS A 6 -16.37 17.18 -2.21
C CYS A 6 -17.52 18.11 -1.77
N THR A 7 -17.90 18.08 -0.49
CA THR A 7 -18.99 18.93 0.02
C THR A 7 -18.64 20.42 -0.02
N ASP A 8 -17.40 20.79 0.26
CA ASP A 8 -16.93 22.18 0.14
C ASP A 8 -16.98 22.69 -1.33
N ALA A 9 -16.85 21.77 -2.29
CA ALA A 9 -17.01 22.05 -3.73
C ALA A 9 -18.46 21.93 -4.24
N GLY A 10 -19.46 21.85 -3.36
CA GLY A 10 -20.87 21.72 -3.70
C GLY A 10 -21.27 20.36 -4.29
N LYS A 11 -20.41 19.33 -4.14
CA LYS A 11 -20.68 17.96 -4.57
C LYS A 11 -21.23 17.11 -3.43
N PRO A 12 -21.93 16.01 -3.72
CA PRO A 12 -22.35 15.05 -2.69
C PRO A 12 -21.18 14.53 -1.86
N ALA A 13 -21.44 14.21 -0.61
CA ALA A 13 -20.47 13.55 0.25
C ALA A 13 -20.14 12.14 -0.28
N ILE A 14 -18.88 11.71 -0.09
CA ILE A 14 -18.49 10.34 -0.41
C ILE A 14 -19.20 9.39 0.57
N GLN A 15 -19.91 8.43 0.06
CA GLN A 15 -20.52 7.36 0.85
C GLN A 15 -19.44 6.29 1.12
N ILE A 16 -19.14 6.04 2.40
CA ILE A 16 -18.14 5.06 2.80
C ILE A 16 -18.84 3.76 3.19
N VAL A 17 -18.52 2.68 2.49
CA VAL A 17 -18.96 1.33 2.81
C VAL A 17 -17.78 0.56 3.41
N LYS A 18 -17.99 -0.11 4.53
CA LYS A 18 -16.96 -0.90 5.22
C LYS A 18 -17.18 -2.39 4.97
N PHE A 19 -16.09 -3.11 4.79
CA PHE A 19 -16.07 -4.56 4.60
C PHE A 19 -15.13 -5.20 5.63
N ASP A 20 -15.40 -6.44 5.99
CA ASP A 20 -14.60 -7.19 6.97
C ASP A 20 -13.29 -7.74 6.38
N SER A 21 -13.16 -7.74 5.06
CA SER A 21 -11.93 -8.19 4.38
C SER A 21 -11.61 -7.33 3.16
N GLN A 22 -10.34 -7.32 2.78
CA GLN A 22 -9.88 -6.67 1.57
C GLN A 22 -10.48 -7.30 0.32
N ASP A 23 -10.60 -8.63 0.29
CA ASP A 23 -11.17 -9.35 -0.86
C ASP A 23 -12.64 -8.95 -1.08
N ALA A 24 -13.42 -8.79 0.00
CA ALA A 24 -14.79 -8.32 -0.11
C ALA A 24 -14.87 -6.90 -0.66
N ALA A 25 -13.99 -5.99 -0.21
CA ALA A 25 -13.91 -4.62 -0.73
C ALA A 25 -13.50 -4.60 -2.22
N THR A 26 -12.51 -5.41 -2.61
CA THR A 26 -12.07 -5.54 -4.00
C THR A 26 -13.19 -6.08 -4.89
N ASN A 27 -13.88 -7.14 -4.45
CA ASN A 27 -14.99 -7.72 -5.18
C ASN A 27 -16.16 -6.74 -5.36
N ALA A 28 -16.44 -5.91 -4.37
CA ALA A 28 -17.49 -4.89 -4.49
C ALA A 28 -17.20 -3.91 -5.64
N VAL A 29 -15.95 -3.53 -5.87
CA VAL A 29 -15.57 -2.69 -7.02
C VAL A 29 -15.64 -3.48 -8.32
N VAL A 30 -15.11 -4.70 -8.36
CA VAL A 30 -15.17 -5.58 -9.56
C VAL A 30 -16.59 -5.84 -10.02
N LEU A 31 -17.54 -5.94 -9.08
CA LEU A 31 -18.97 -6.19 -9.35
C LEU A 31 -19.79 -4.90 -9.55
N GLY A 32 -19.18 -3.72 -9.50
CA GLY A 32 -19.87 -2.45 -9.65
C GLY A 32 -20.79 -2.07 -8.46
N GLN A 33 -20.58 -2.69 -7.30
CA GLN A 33 -21.30 -2.37 -6.06
C GLN A 33 -20.68 -1.18 -5.32
N ALA A 34 -19.42 -0.83 -5.67
CA ALA A 34 -18.72 0.36 -5.22
C ALA A 34 -17.94 0.95 -6.40
N ASP A 35 -17.83 2.28 -6.44
CA ASP A 35 -17.13 2.99 -7.53
C ASP A 35 -15.61 2.94 -7.38
N ALA A 36 -15.11 2.84 -6.15
CA ALA A 36 -13.68 2.78 -5.84
C ALA A 36 -13.42 2.14 -4.48
N MET A 37 -12.21 1.61 -4.29
CA MET A 37 -11.70 1.20 -2.99
C MET A 37 -10.45 2.00 -2.61
N SER A 38 -10.14 2.07 -1.32
CA SER A 38 -8.93 2.67 -0.80
C SER A 38 -8.30 1.74 0.21
N ALA A 39 -7.06 1.36 -0.03
CA ALA A 39 -6.24 0.52 0.83
C ALA A 39 -4.77 0.94 0.69
N ASP A 40 -3.88 0.33 1.46
CA ASP A 40 -2.44 0.54 1.34
C ASP A 40 -1.95 0.17 -0.06
N SER A 41 -0.95 0.90 -0.55
CA SER A 41 -0.50 0.76 -1.95
C SER A 41 -0.08 -0.67 -2.34
N PRO A 42 0.67 -1.47 -1.55
CA PRO A 42 0.97 -2.84 -1.93
C PRO A 42 -0.28 -3.73 -2.01
N VAL A 43 -1.23 -3.53 -1.11
CA VAL A 43 -2.50 -4.27 -1.09
C VAL A 43 -3.33 -3.94 -2.33
N THR A 44 -3.43 -2.65 -2.67
CA THR A 44 -4.14 -2.18 -3.87
C THR A 44 -3.49 -2.72 -5.15
N LEU A 45 -2.16 -2.62 -5.27
CA LEU A 45 -1.44 -3.08 -6.45
C LEU A 45 -1.56 -4.60 -6.64
N TYR A 46 -1.49 -5.37 -5.56
CA TYR A 46 -1.71 -6.81 -5.61
C TYR A 46 -3.15 -7.15 -6.03
N ALA A 47 -4.15 -6.47 -5.47
CA ALA A 47 -5.56 -6.67 -5.85
C ALA A 47 -5.79 -6.38 -7.34
N ILE A 48 -5.15 -5.34 -7.90
CA ILE A 48 -5.21 -5.03 -9.33
C ILE A 48 -4.62 -6.15 -10.17
N LYS A 49 -3.46 -6.68 -9.76
CA LYS A 49 -2.84 -7.81 -10.43
C LYS A 49 -3.75 -9.04 -10.48
N GLU A 50 -4.36 -9.40 -9.35
CA GLU A 50 -5.29 -10.54 -9.24
C GLU A 50 -6.61 -10.31 -10.00
N ALA A 51 -7.05 -9.05 -10.12
CA ALA A 51 -8.28 -8.72 -10.82
C ALA A 51 -8.17 -8.80 -12.36
N ASN A 52 -6.98 -9.07 -12.92
CA ASN A 52 -6.76 -9.28 -14.35
C ASN A 52 -7.37 -8.17 -15.23
N GLY A 53 -7.09 -6.91 -14.91
CA GLY A 53 -7.52 -5.74 -15.69
C GLY A 53 -8.97 -5.28 -15.46
N LYS A 54 -9.67 -5.85 -14.47
CA LYS A 54 -11.04 -5.42 -14.12
C LYS A 54 -11.07 -4.14 -13.28
N ILE A 55 -9.98 -3.79 -12.65
CA ILE A 55 -9.79 -2.58 -11.86
C ILE A 55 -8.40 -1.98 -12.16
N GLU A 56 -8.26 -0.69 -11.94
CA GLU A 56 -7.02 0.07 -12.18
C GLU A 56 -6.74 1.08 -11.06
N VAL A 57 -5.54 1.63 -11.03
CA VAL A 57 -5.19 2.71 -10.09
C VAL A 57 -5.84 4.01 -10.55
N ALA A 58 -6.64 4.62 -9.68
CA ALA A 58 -7.24 5.92 -9.91
C ALA A 58 -6.50 7.02 -9.12
N GLY A 59 -5.52 7.65 -9.74
CA GLY A 59 -4.72 8.73 -9.16
C GLY A 59 -3.44 8.28 -8.47
N ASP A 60 -2.78 9.23 -7.78
CA ASP A 60 -1.49 9.01 -7.13
C ASP A 60 -1.64 8.40 -5.74
N ILE A 61 -0.55 7.78 -5.26
CA ILE A 61 -0.44 7.32 -3.86
C ILE A 61 -0.48 8.54 -2.95
N ALA A 62 -1.51 8.58 -2.09
CA ALA A 62 -1.72 9.66 -1.13
C ALA A 62 -1.41 9.19 0.29
N GLN A 63 -0.86 10.09 1.13
CA GLN A 63 -0.57 9.84 2.54
C GLN A 63 0.34 8.60 2.74
N ALA A 64 1.36 8.48 1.88
CA ALA A 64 2.30 7.38 1.97
C ALA A 64 3.03 7.36 3.31
N ALA A 65 3.11 6.19 3.91
CA ALA A 65 3.94 5.90 5.07
C ALA A 65 4.69 4.59 4.83
N PRO A 66 5.95 4.47 5.25
CA PRO A 66 6.70 3.23 5.07
C PRO A 66 6.16 2.13 5.99
N TYR A 67 6.21 0.89 5.52
CA TYR A 67 6.01 -0.27 6.37
C TYR A 67 7.20 -0.45 7.29
N GLY A 68 6.95 -0.97 8.49
CA GLY A 68 7.99 -1.26 9.48
C GLY A 68 7.81 -2.63 10.11
N TRP A 69 8.91 -3.29 10.39
CA TRP A 69 8.94 -4.53 11.17
C TRP A 69 9.18 -4.20 12.65
N PRO A 70 8.21 -4.40 13.55
CA PRO A 70 8.40 -4.12 14.95
C PRO A 70 9.36 -5.12 15.58
N VAL A 71 10.34 -4.62 16.32
CA VAL A 71 11.28 -5.42 17.10
C VAL A 71 11.35 -4.90 18.54
N LYS A 72 11.78 -5.72 19.49
CA LYS A 72 11.98 -5.29 20.87
C LYS A 72 12.97 -4.13 20.92
N LYS A 73 12.62 -3.07 21.66
CA LYS A 73 13.48 -1.89 21.86
C LYS A 73 14.86 -2.32 22.39
N GLY A 74 15.92 -1.82 21.77
CA GLY A 74 17.30 -2.16 22.11
C GLY A 74 17.79 -3.52 21.57
N SER A 75 16.97 -4.27 20.83
CA SER A 75 17.39 -5.52 20.21
C SER A 75 18.36 -5.25 19.04
N PRO A 76 19.47 -6.01 18.93
CA PRO A 76 20.35 -5.93 17.77
C PRO A 76 19.71 -6.42 16.48
N LEU A 77 18.55 -7.09 16.56
CA LEU A 77 17.80 -7.58 15.40
C LEU A 77 17.41 -6.46 14.44
N ALA A 78 17.14 -5.25 14.94
CA ALA A 78 16.82 -4.11 14.07
C ALA A 78 17.94 -3.80 13.07
N GLN A 79 19.20 -3.79 13.52
CA GLN A 79 20.36 -3.58 12.64
C GLN A 79 20.58 -4.74 11.68
N SER A 80 20.42 -5.98 12.17
CA SER A 80 20.58 -7.17 11.33
C SER A 80 19.53 -7.19 10.20
N LEU A 81 18.26 -6.85 10.49
CA LEU A 81 17.22 -6.76 9.48
C LEU A 81 17.48 -5.61 8.49
N GLN A 82 17.95 -4.47 8.98
CA GLN A 82 18.32 -3.35 8.11
C GLN A 82 19.43 -3.73 7.13
N GLN A 83 20.49 -4.37 7.62
CA GLN A 83 21.60 -4.81 6.78
C GLN A 83 21.18 -5.89 5.78
N ALA A 84 20.36 -6.86 6.22
CA ALA A 84 19.83 -7.89 5.35
C ALA A 84 18.98 -7.32 4.22
N LEU A 85 18.08 -6.39 4.55
CA LEU A 85 17.25 -5.73 3.54
C LEU A 85 18.09 -4.89 2.58
N GLN A 86 19.09 -4.14 3.08
CA GLN A 86 20.00 -3.39 2.22
C GLN A 86 20.73 -4.32 1.26
N HIS A 87 21.22 -5.46 1.71
CA HIS A 87 21.88 -6.45 0.85
C HIS A 87 20.92 -6.96 -0.25
N LEU A 88 19.65 -7.22 0.07
CA LEU A 88 18.65 -7.63 -0.92
C LEU A 88 18.31 -6.52 -1.92
N ILE A 89 18.39 -5.28 -1.51
CA ILE A 89 18.24 -4.11 -2.39
C ILE A 89 19.42 -4.02 -3.34
N ASP A 90 20.64 -4.07 -2.80
CA ASP A 90 21.89 -3.89 -3.55
C ASP A 90 22.09 -4.98 -4.61
N ASN A 91 21.69 -6.23 -4.32
CA ASN A 91 21.82 -7.34 -5.26
C ASN A 91 20.60 -7.52 -6.19
N GLY A 92 19.59 -6.65 -6.09
CA GLY A 92 18.39 -6.65 -6.95
C GLY A 92 17.30 -7.66 -6.59
N THR A 93 17.53 -8.53 -5.60
CA THR A 93 16.57 -9.56 -5.17
C THR A 93 15.25 -8.92 -4.67
N TYR A 94 15.37 -7.84 -3.88
CA TYR A 94 14.22 -7.10 -3.38
C TYR A 94 13.31 -6.59 -4.52
N LYS A 95 13.91 -5.98 -5.54
CA LYS A 95 13.17 -5.51 -6.72
C LYS A 95 12.52 -6.65 -7.48
N THR A 96 13.23 -7.76 -7.67
CA THR A 96 12.71 -8.95 -8.35
C THR A 96 11.48 -9.50 -7.63
N ILE A 97 11.54 -9.63 -6.29
CA ILE A 97 10.40 -10.08 -5.50
C ILE A 97 9.23 -9.11 -5.64
N ALA A 98 9.47 -7.81 -5.48
CA ALA A 98 8.42 -6.80 -5.59
C ALA A 98 7.73 -6.80 -6.97
N THR A 99 8.50 -6.95 -8.05
CA THR A 99 7.97 -7.07 -9.41
C THR A 99 7.13 -8.33 -9.58
N ASN A 100 7.58 -9.47 -9.06
CA ASN A 100 6.81 -10.71 -9.14
C ASN A 100 5.45 -10.61 -8.43
N TRP A 101 5.36 -9.79 -7.40
CA TRP A 101 4.11 -9.53 -6.68
C TRP A 101 3.33 -8.33 -7.22
N GLY A 102 3.87 -7.59 -8.21
CA GLY A 102 3.22 -6.41 -8.80
C GLY A 102 3.23 -5.17 -7.90
N VAL A 103 4.14 -5.12 -6.92
CA VAL A 103 4.20 -4.02 -5.92
C VAL A 103 5.47 -3.17 -6.06
N GLU A 104 6.13 -3.21 -7.18
CA GLU A 104 7.40 -2.50 -7.46
C GLU A 104 7.28 -0.97 -7.34
N LYS A 105 6.08 -0.40 -7.47
CA LYS A 105 5.85 1.05 -7.29
C LYS A 105 5.99 1.52 -5.84
N GLY A 106 6.00 0.59 -4.89
CA GLY A 106 6.12 0.88 -3.45
C GLY A 106 7.48 0.50 -2.85
N ILE A 107 8.47 0.13 -3.66
CA ILE A 107 9.80 -0.24 -3.14
C ILE A 107 10.58 0.97 -2.61
N ILE A 108 11.52 0.68 -1.72
CA ILE A 108 12.45 1.66 -1.15
C ILE A 108 13.88 1.37 -1.62
N ASP A 109 14.70 2.42 -1.68
CA ASP A 109 16.11 2.28 -2.04
C ASP A 109 17.01 2.11 -0.81
N LYS A 110 16.53 2.52 0.37
CA LYS A 110 17.29 2.46 1.63
C LYS A 110 16.38 2.18 2.82
N PRO A 111 16.63 1.10 3.59
CA PRO A 111 15.90 0.82 4.81
C PRO A 111 16.37 1.74 5.95
N VAL A 112 15.43 2.26 6.73
CA VAL A 112 15.71 3.18 7.84
C VAL A 112 15.08 2.65 9.12
N ILE A 113 15.85 2.61 10.22
CA ILE A 113 15.31 2.27 11.54
C ILE A 113 14.49 3.47 12.04
N ASN A 114 13.24 3.20 12.46
CA ASN A 114 12.27 4.21 12.91
C ASN A 114 11.95 5.30 11.85
N GLY A 115 12.09 5.00 10.57
CA GLY A 115 11.85 5.95 9.48
C GLY A 115 10.40 6.43 9.32
N ALA A 116 9.44 5.79 9.98
CA ALA A 116 8.03 6.17 9.97
C ALA A 116 7.64 7.15 11.09
N ILE A 117 8.56 7.45 11.99
CA ILE A 117 8.33 8.30 13.16
C ILE A 117 8.93 9.69 12.86
N ASN A 118 8.20 10.52 12.15
CA ASN A 118 8.45 11.96 12.00
C ASN A 118 7.17 12.72 12.29
#